data_f7e716d03b80bb5de16ed8a83ad27f69
#
_entry.id   f7e716d03b80bb5de16ed8a83ad27f69
#
_cell.length_a   1.000
_cell.length_b   1.000
_cell.length_c   1.000
_cell.angle_alpha   90.00
_cell.angle_beta   90.00
_cell.angle_gamma   90.00
#
_symmetry.space_group_name_H-M   'P 1'
#
loop_
_entity.id
_entity.type
_entity.pdbx_description
1 polymer ?
#
loop_
_entity_poly.entity_id
_entity_poly.type
_entity_poly.pdbx_seq_one_letter_code
_entity_poly.pdbx_strand_id
1 'polypeptide(L)'
;MAVVIDANLTLALFLRLPYTEQAYRLMDHLRERRSTLSAPVLWEYECLSGFHRAVQLGAIRPQQAAEFMNDLLALEIERVDPSVENHLAALRWAERLGQSKAYDAQYVALAERLSAELWSADERLVNNLKSQGVDWAHWIGEVS
;
A
#
# COMPACT_ATOMS: atom_id res chain seq x y z
N MET A 1 -6.69 7.59 -14.03
CA MET A 1 -5.76 6.46 -13.94
C MET A 1 -5.88 5.81 -12.59
N ALA A 2 -5.98 4.49 -12.56
CA ALA A 2 -6.09 3.76 -11.30
C ALA A 2 -4.70 3.52 -10.70
N VAL A 3 -4.61 3.67 -9.39
CA VAL A 3 -3.37 3.47 -8.64
C VAL A 3 -3.70 2.64 -7.39
N VAL A 4 -2.93 1.60 -7.15
CA VAL A 4 -3.00 0.81 -5.92
C VAL A 4 -1.86 1.25 -5.01
N ILE A 5 -2.19 1.55 -3.75
CA ILE A 5 -1.20 1.94 -2.74
C ILE A 5 -1.18 0.91 -1.62
N ASP A 6 0.00 0.66 -1.05
CA ASP A 6 0.11 -0.30 0.04
C ASP A 6 -0.07 0.36 1.43
N ALA A 7 -0.17 -0.48 2.45
CA ALA A 7 -0.42 -0.01 3.81
C ALA A 7 0.75 0.80 4.37
N ASN A 8 1.99 0.39 4.12
CA ASN A 8 3.16 1.09 4.65
C ASN A 8 3.27 2.51 4.10
N LEU A 9 2.96 2.69 2.82
CA LEU A 9 2.91 4.00 2.21
C LEU A 9 1.85 4.88 2.90
N THR A 10 0.68 4.31 3.13
CA THR A 10 -0.42 5.03 3.79
C THR A 10 -0.08 5.39 5.24
N LEU A 11 0.53 4.46 5.97
CA LEU A 11 0.96 4.70 7.35
C LEU A 11 1.92 5.88 7.46
N ALA A 12 2.76 6.10 6.43
CA ALA A 12 3.69 7.22 6.40
C ALA A 12 3.01 8.58 6.36
N LEU A 13 1.72 8.64 6.01
CA LEU A 13 0.93 9.88 6.03
C LEU A 13 0.49 10.27 7.45
N PHE A 14 0.52 9.33 8.38
CA PHE A 14 0.07 9.52 9.76
C PHE A 14 1.22 9.39 10.77
N LEU A 15 2.14 8.47 10.51
CA LEU A 15 3.30 8.21 11.38
C LEU A 15 4.54 8.86 10.79
N ARG A 16 5.46 9.28 11.65
CA ARG A 16 6.73 9.82 11.21
C ARG A 16 7.67 8.67 10.87
N LEU A 17 7.83 8.39 9.57
CA LEU A 17 8.67 7.33 9.03
C LEU A 17 9.76 7.95 8.13
N PRO A 18 10.84 7.20 7.84
CA PRO A 18 11.92 7.75 7.00
C PRO A 18 11.48 8.25 5.63
N TYR A 19 10.38 7.74 5.10
CA TYR A 19 9.86 8.09 3.77
C TYR A 19 8.56 8.92 3.83
N THR A 20 8.28 9.56 4.95
CA THR A 20 7.05 10.36 5.12
C THR A 20 6.96 11.51 4.12
N GLU A 21 8.06 12.21 3.86
CA GLU A 21 8.05 13.31 2.90
C GLU A 21 7.73 12.82 1.49
N GLN A 22 8.32 11.71 1.07
CA GLN A 22 8.04 11.11 -0.23
C GLN A 22 6.57 10.69 -0.34
N ALA A 23 5.99 10.17 0.75
CA ALA A 23 4.58 9.80 0.77
C ALA A 23 3.67 11.01 0.52
N TYR A 24 3.94 12.14 1.16
CA TYR A 24 3.19 13.36 0.92
C TYR A 24 3.34 13.87 -0.51
N ARG A 25 4.56 13.88 -1.04
CA ARG A 25 4.82 14.29 -2.43
C ARG A 25 4.07 13.41 -3.41
N LEU A 26 4.07 12.11 -3.17
CA LEU A 26 3.34 11.17 -4.02
C LEU A 26 1.84 11.46 -4.00
N MET A 27 1.27 11.65 -2.82
CA MET A 27 -0.16 11.93 -2.71
C MET A 27 -0.54 13.22 -3.41
N ASP A 28 0.28 14.25 -3.32
CA ASP A 28 0.07 15.51 -4.04
C ASP A 28 0.11 15.28 -5.55
N HIS A 29 1.10 14.54 -6.02
CA HIS A 29 1.25 14.20 -7.43
C HIS A 29 0.06 13.41 -7.96
N LEU A 30 -0.40 12.42 -7.21
CA LEU A 30 -1.56 11.60 -7.59
C LEU A 30 -2.85 12.44 -7.61
N ARG A 31 -2.99 13.38 -6.69
CA ARG A 31 -4.13 14.30 -6.66
C ARG A 31 -4.13 15.21 -7.88
N GLU A 32 -2.98 15.77 -8.24
CA GLU A 32 -2.83 16.62 -9.43
C GLU A 32 -3.20 15.88 -10.71
N ARG A 33 -2.83 14.60 -10.78
CA ARG A 33 -3.16 13.72 -11.91
C ARG A 33 -4.59 13.23 -11.88
N ARG A 34 -5.34 13.54 -10.84
CA ARG A 34 -6.70 13.04 -10.61
C ARG A 34 -6.77 11.51 -10.64
N SER A 35 -5.78 10.87 -10.05
CA SER A 35 -5.72 9.41 -9.96
C SER A 35 -6.81 8.88 -9.03
N THR A 36 -7.35 7.72 -9.39
CA THR A 36 -8.27 6.97 -8.52
C THR A 36 -7.45 6.00 -7.69
N LEU A 37 -7.54 6.11 -6.37
CA LEU A 37 -6.79 5.27 -5.45
C LEU A 37 -7.61 4.07 -5.03
N SER A 38 -6.97 2.91 -5.02
CA SER A 38 -7.59 1.64 -4.62
C SER A 38 -6.65 0.83 -3.75
N ALA A 39 -7.22 -0.02 -2.92
CA ALA A 39 -6.48 -0.98 -2.11
C ALA A 39 -7.37 -2.19 -1.82
N PRO A 40 -6.78 -3.37 -1.57
CA PRO A 40 -7.59 -4.49 -1.09
C PRO A 40 -8.11 -4.22 0.31
N VAL A 41 -9.18 -4.88 0.73
CA VAL A 41 -9.73 -4.77 2.09
C VAL A 41 -8.66 -5.04 3.15
N LEU A 42 -7.71 -5.91 2.87
CA LEU A 42 -6.55 -6.19 3.71
C LEU A 42 -5.83 -4.90 4.17
N TRP A 43 -5.82 -3.87 3.35
CA TRP A 43 -5.20 -2.58 3.62
C TRP A 43 -5.68 -1.97 4.94
N GLU A 44 -6.99 -2.03 5.24
CA GLU A 44 -7.51 -1.50 6.50
C GLU A 44 -6.93 -2.24 7.70
N TYR A 45 -6.85 -3.56 7.61
CA TYR A 45 -6.34 -4.39 8.71
C TYR A 45 -4.85 -4.19 8.92
N GLU A 46 -4.09 -4.06 7.85
CA GLU A 46 -2.66 -3.79 7.94
C GLU A 46 -2.37 -2.41 8.51
N CYS A 47 -3.15 -1.40 8.12
CA CYS A 47 -3.00 -0.05 8.68
C CYS A 47 -3.35 -0.04 10.16
N LEU A 48 -4.45 -0.69 10.55
CA LEU A 48 -4.82 -0.81 11.96
C LEU A 48 -3.71 -1.47 12.77
N SER A 49 -3.13 -2.55 12.25
CA SER A 49 -2.00 -3.23 12.90
C SER A 49 -0.78 -2.32 12.99
N GLY A 50 -0.52 -1.52 11.98
CA GLY A 50 0.59 -0.56 11.96
C GLY A 50 0.42 0.52 13.03
N PHE A 51 -0.78 1.05 13.21
CA PHE A 51 -1.05 2.02 14.28
C PHE A 51 -0.90 1.37 15.68
N HIS A 52 -1.40 0.16 15.83
CA HIS A 52 -1.25 -0.55 17.10
C HIS A 52 0.21 -0.80 17.44
N ARG A 53 1.00 -1.21 16.44
CA ARG A 53 2.44 -1.40 16.61
C ARG A 53 3.12 -0.09 17.08
N ALA A 54 2.74 1.03 16.49
CA ALA A 54 3.27 2.33 16.87
C ALA A 54 2.95 2.67 18.35
N VAL A 55 1.75 2.30 18.82
CA VAL A 55 1.39 2.42 20.25
C VAL A 55 2.29 1.53 21.10
N GLN A 56 2.48 0.29 20.72
CA GLN A 56 3.31 -0.66 21.47
C GLN A 56 4.78 -0.20 21.55
N LEU A 57 5.27 0.46 20.51
CA LEU A 57 6.63 1.00 20.49
C LEU A 57 6.76 2.36 21.20
N GLY A 58 5.65 2.91 21.69
CA GLY A 58 5.65 4.20 22.39
C GLY A 58 5.73 5.41 21.46
N ALA A 59 5.55 5.22 20.16
CA ALA A 59 5.64 6.32 19.19
C ALA A 59 4.40 7.21 19.20
N ILE A 60 3.24 6.63 19.47
CA ILE A 60 1.97 7.36 19.60
C ILE A 60 1.17 6.82 20.77
N ARG A 61 0.19 7.60 21.20
CA ARG A 61 -0.73 7.18 22.27
C ARG A 61 -1.92 6.40 21.68
N PRO A 62 -2.58 5.53 22.47
CA PRO A 62 -3.77 4.80 22.00
C PRO A 62 -4.85 5.72 21.41
N GLN A 63 -5.06 6.89 22.01
CA GLN A 63 -6.05 7.85 21.54
C GLN A 63 -5.67 8.39 20.15
N GLN A 64 -4.39 8.64 19.92
CA GLN A 64 -3.91 9.08 18.61
C GLN A 64 -4.12 7.99 17.55
N ALA A 65 -3.89 6.73 17.91
CA ALA A 65 -4.14 5.61 16.99
C ALA A 65 -5.61 5.57 16.55
N ALA A 66 -6.54 5.78 17.49
CA ALA A 66 -7.97 5.83 17.19
C ALA A 66 -8.30 7.00 16.25
N GLU A 67 -7.74 8.17 16.52
CA GLU A 67 -7.95 9.35 15.67
C GLU A 67 -7.38 9.13 14.27
N PHE A 68 -6.18 8.58 14.16
CA PHE A 68 -5.56 8.27 12.87
C PHE A 68 -6.38 7.25 12.09
N MET A 69 -6.92 6.23 12.77
CA MET A 69 -7.73 5.23 12.10
C MET A 69 -9.03 5.85 11.54
N ASN A 70 -9.67 6.74 12.29
CA ASN A 70 -10.84 7.46 11.79
C ASN A 70 -10.50 8.30 10.56
N ASP A 71 -9.38 9.02 10.58
CA ASP A 71 -8.94 9.85 9.45
C ASP A 71 -8.59 8.98 8.24
N LEU A 72 -7.95 7.83 8.48
CA LEU A 72 -7.61 6.89 7.42
C LEU A 72 -8.87 6.36 6.73
N LEU A 73 -9.88 5.99 7.50
CA LEU A 73 -11.14 5.48 6.94
C LEU A 73 -11.90 6.54 6.14
N ALA A 74 -11.63 7.82 6.38
CA ALA A 74 -12.21 8.93 5.64
C ALA A 74 -11.46 9.26 4.34
N LEU A 75 -10.31 8.64 4.09
CA LEU A 75 -9.58 8.84 2.83
C LEU A 75 -10.38 8.30 1.65
N GLU A 76 -10.29 9.01 0.52
CA GLU A 76 -10.95 8.61 -0.72
C GLU A 76 -10.14 7.51 -1.42
N ILE A 77 -10.10 6.34 -0.79
CA ILE A 77 -9.44 5.15 -1.31
C ILE A 77 -10.50 4.06 -1.43
N GLU A 78 -10.72 3.56 -2.63
CA GLU A 78 -11.66 2.48 -2.87
C GLU A 78 -11.11 1.17 -2.31
N ARG A 79 -11.85 0.54 -1.41
CA ARG A 79 -11.51 -0.80 -0.90
C ARG A 79 -12.16 -1.82 -1.81
N VAL A 80 -11.33 -2.68 -2.38
CA VAL A 80 -11.80 -3.71 -3.30
C VAL A 80 -11.98 -5.02 -2.52
N ASP A 81 -13.19 -5.59 -2.61
CA ASP A 81 -13.52 -6.82 -1.91
C ASP A 81 -12.68 -8.00 -2.43
N PRO A 82 -12.41 -8.97 -1.56
CA PRO A 82 -11.74 -10.20 -1.98
C PRO A 82 -12.54 -10.92 -3.07
N SER A 83 -11.84 -11.57 -3.97
CA SER A 83 -12.43 -12.41 -5.00
C SER A 83 -11.59 -13.67 -5.20
N VAL A 84 -12.22 -14.71 -5.73
CA VAL A 84 -11.49 -15.94 -6.07
C VAL A 84 -10.37 -15.62 -7.07
N GLU A 85 -10.67 -14.82 -8.08
CA GLU A 85 -9.69 -14.44 -9.10
C GLU A 85 -8.48 -13.74 -8.50
N ASN A 86 -8.71 -12.78 -7.57
CA ASN A 86 -7.63 -12.06 -6.94
C ASN A 86 -6.80 -12.97 -6.04
N HIS A 87 -7.45 -13.87 -5.30
CA HIS A 87 -6.72 -14.82 -4.45
C HIS A 87 -5.85 -15.77 -5.25
N LEU A 88 -6.36 -16.30 -6.37
CA LEU A 88 -5.59 -17.18 -7.23
C LEU A 88 -4.40 -16.45 -7.87
N ALA A 89 -4.62 -15.21 -8.29
CA ALA A 89 -3.54 -14.37 -8.82
C ALA A 89 -2.50 -14.08 -7.73
N ALA A 90 -2.94 -13.79 -6.51
CA ALA A 90 -2.05 -13.54 -5.38
C ALA A 90 -1.18 -14.77 -5.05
N LEU A 91 -1.74 -15.98 -5.13
CA LEU A 91 -0.96 -17.20 -4.94
C LEU A 91 0.14 -17.32 -5.98
N ARG A 92 -0.16 -17.05 -7.25
CA ARG A 92 0.83 -17.08 -8.33
C ARG A 92 1.92 -16.04 -8.11
N TRP A 93 1.54 -14.82 -7.72
CA TRP A 93 2.50 -13.76 -7.45
C TRP A 93 3.38 -14.07 -6.26
N ALA A 94 2.81 -14.59 -5.17
CA ALA A 94 3.59 -14.96 -3.98
C ALA A 94 4.66 -16.00 -4.33
N GLU A 95 4.32 -16.99 -5.17
CA GLU A 95 5.28 -17.98 -5.64
C GLU A 95 6.38 -17.33 -6.49
N ARG A 96 6.00 -16.51 -7.45
CA ARG A 96 6.97 -15.79 -8.31
C ARG A 96 7.90 -14.88 -7.51
N LEU A 97 7.40 -14.26 -6.45
CA LEU A 97 8.17 -13.37 -5.59
C LEU A 97 9.01 -14.15 -4.56
N GLY A 98 8.75 -15.44 -4.40
CA GLY A 98 9.46 -16.26 -3.41
C GLY A 98 9.11 -15.91 -1.98
N GLN A 99 7.91 -15.38 -1.74
CA GLN A 99 7.47 -14.98 -0.41
C GLN A 99 6.78 -16.12 0.32
N SER A 100 6.99 -16.21 1.63
CA SER A 100 6.33 -17.20 2.49
C SER A 100 4.90 -16.81 2.84
N LYS A 101 4.55 -15.53 2.69
CA LYS A 101 3.21 -15.00 2.94
C LYS A 101 2.71 -14.29 1.69
N ALA A 102 1.40 -14.30 1.49
CA ALA A 102 0.79 -13.77 0.27
C ALA A 102 0.15 -12.38 0.47
N TYR A 103 0.47 -11.65 1.53
CA TYR A 103 -0.16 -10.34 1.79
C TYR A 103 0.26 -9.29 0.76
N ASP A 104 1.57 -9.15 0.50
CA ASP A 104 2.06 -8.21 -0.53
C ASP A 104 1.52 -8.58 -1.90
N ALA A 105 1.40 -9.88 -2.17
CA ALA A 105 0.89 -10.38 -3.43
C ALA A 105 -0.57 -9.98 -3.69
N GLN A 106 -1.36 -9.70 -2.64
CA GLN A 106 -2.72 -9.19 -2.79
C GLN A 106 -2.73 -7.82 -3.48
N TYR A 107 -1.80 -6.95 -3.11
CA TYR A 107 -1.66 -5.63 -3.74
C TYR A 107 -1.18 -5.76 -5.18
N VAL A 108 -0.22 -6.62 -5.42
CA VAL A 108 0.32 -6.86 -6.76
C VAL A 108 -0.76 -7.41 -7.69
N ALA A 109 -1.50 -8.41 -7.22
CA ALA A 109 -2.58 -9.01 -8.00
C ALA A 109 -3.70 -8.01 -8.30
N LEU A 110 -4.05 -7.17 -7.34
CA LEU A 110 -5.06 -6.15 -7.54
C LEU A 110 -4.62 -5.12 -8.58
N ALA A 111 -3.39 -4.64 -8.49
CA ALA A 111 -2.87 -3.68 -9.45
C ALA A 111 -2.84 -4.25 -10.87
N GLU A 112 -2.39 -5.50 -11.02
CA GLU A 112 -2.40 -6.18 -12.31
C GLU A 112 -3.82 -6.28 -12.89
N ARG A 113 -4.77 -6.71 -12.08
CA ARG A 113 -6.15 -6.90 -12.50
C ARG A 113 -6.85 -5.60 -12.89
N LEU A 114 -6.54 -4.51 -12.19
CA LEU A 114 -7.11 -3.19 -12.48
C LEU A 114 -6.35 -2.44 -13.58
N SER A 115 -5.28 -3.03 -14.10
CA SER A 115 -4.35 -2.34 -15.01
C SER A 115 -3.87 -1.02 -14.40
N ALA A 116 -3.57 -1.05 -13.11
CA ALA A 116 -3.20 0.11 -12.31
C ALA A 116 -1.70 0.13 -12.03
N GLU A 117 -1.18 1.30 -11.71
CA GLU A 117 0.14 1.40 -11.10
C GLU A 117 0.07 0.89 -9.66
N LEU A 118 1.14 0.26 -9.19
CA LEU A 118 1.33 -0.08 -7.78
C LEU A 118 2.41 0.84 -7.21
N TRP A 119 2.09 1.57 -6.17
CA TRP A 119 3.07 2.34 -5.42
C TRP A 119 3.26 1.73 -4.04
N SER A 120 4.51 1.49 -3.68
CA SER A 120 4.87 0.79 -2.45
C SER A 120 6.01 1.49 -1.73
N ALA A 121 6.00 1.41 -0.41
CA ALA A 121 7.12 1.83 0.41
C ALA A 121 8.19 0.74 0.54
N ASP A 122 7.92 -0.46 0.05
CA ASP A 122 8.83 -1.60 0.12
C ASP A 122 9.71 -1.67 -1.15
N GLU A 123 10.94 -1.19 -1.04
CA GLU A 123 11.90 -1.18 -2.14
C GLU A 123 12.23 -2.59 -2.64
N ARG A 124 12.31 -3.56 -1.73
CA ARG A 124 12.64 -4.95 -2.09
C ARG A 124 11.55 -5.57 -2.96
N LEU A 125 10.30 -5.33 -2.59
CA LEU A 125 9.16 -5.80 -3.37
C LEU A 125 9.21 -5.22 -4.78
N VAL A 126 9.39 -3.91 -4.90
CA VAL A 126 9.43 -3.23 -6.20
C VAL A 126 10.60 -3.73 -7.05
N ASN A 127 11.79 -3.85 -6.44
CA ASN A 127 12.95 -4.35 -7.16
C ASN A 127 12.75 -5.79 -7.65
N ASN A 128 12.14 -6.65 -6.85
CA ASN A 128 11.81 -8.01 -7.23
C ASN A 128 10.85 -8.02 -8.44
N LEU A 129 9.80 -7.20 -8.38
CA LEU A 129 8.85 -7.08 -9.47
C LEU A 129 9.53 -6.58 -10.76
N LYS A 130 10.36 -5.56 -10.65
CA LYS A 130 11.10 -5.02 -11.80
C LYS A 130 12.03 -6.05 -12.41
N SER A 131 12.68 -6.89 -11.59
CA SER A 131 13.56 -7.96 -12.07
C SER A 131 12.80 -9.01 -12.90
N GLN A 132 11.48 -9.09 -12.73
CA GLN A 132 10.60 -10.01 -13.46
C GLN A 132 9.89 -9.33 -14.64
N GLY A 133 10.32 -8.13 -15.02
CA GLY A 133 9.78 -7.42 -16.17
C GLY A 133 8.52 -6.60 -15.88
N VAL A 134 8.17 -6.39 -14.63
CA VAL A 134 7.03 -5.54 -14.25
C VAL A 134 7.44 -4.08 -14.34
N ASP A 135 6.72 -3.29 -15.13
CA ASP A 135 7.02 -1.87 -15.34
C ASP A 135 6.00 -0.93 -14.67
N TRP A 136 4.95 -1.49 -14.07
CA TRP A 136 3.88 -0.72 -13.43
C TRP A 136 4.00 -0.66 -11.90
N ALA A 137 5.08 -1.19 -11.33
CA ALA A 137 5.36 -1.11 -9.89
C ALA A 137 6.41 -0.02 -9.63
N HIS A 138 6.13 0.84 -8.67
CA HIS A 138 6.98 1.98 -8.35
C HIS A 138 7.24 2.05 -6.85
N TRP A 139 8.48 2.35 -6.50
CA TRP A 139 8.88 2.57 -5.13
C TRP A 139 8.71 4.06 -4.79
N ILE A 140 8.25 4.33 -3.59
CA ILE A 140 8.00 5.68 -3.10
C ILE A 140 9.23 6.60 -3.21
N GLY A 141 10.44 6.03 -3.12
CA GLY A 141 11.69 6.76 -3.30
C GLY A 141 11.92 7.28 -4.72
N GLU A 142 11.13 6.81 -5.70
CA GLU A 142 11.20 7.29 -7.09
C GLU A 142 10.47 8.63 -7.28
N VAL A 143 9.74 9.08 -6.28
CA VAL A 143 9.02 10.36 -6.36
C VAL A 143 10.02 11.51 -6.30
N SER A 144 9.96 12.39 -7.29
CA SER A 144 10.83 13.56 -7.40
C SER A 144 10.25 14.79 -6.68
#